data_84c6d541f10a1a58dc10fb5b8101e162
#
_entry.id   84c6d541f10a1a58dc10fb5b8101e162
#
_cell.length_a   1.000
_cell.length_b   1.000
_cell.length_c   1.000
_cell.angle_alpha   90.00
_cell.angle_beta   90.00
_cell.angle_gamma   90.00
#
_symmetry.space_group_name_H-M   'P 1'
#
loop_
_entity.id
_entity.type
_entity.pdbx_description
1 polymer ?
#
loop_
_entity_poly.entity_id
_entity_poly.type
_entity_poly.pdbx_seq_one_letter_code
_entity_poly.pdbx_strand_id
1 'polypeptide(L)'
;TGDLVIKFSNDLLIEGQDGANLINCNEGNSVQLYYNGSEKLETKSDGIEVTGNIDITSNGEVELDGNGGMLLNTSPSGNEGNGVIIKLHSTATTAGNLYYKSNFAAAWSETNAASGDGATRMLAVALGSNSGTDGMLLQGIFRKASHGFSAGAPLYVGEVNGEFTTTAPSTGGDYVRVVGY
;
A
#
# COMPACT_ATOMS: atom_id res chain seq x y z
N THR A 1 -9.09 -32.88 -34.17
CA THR A 1 -9.15 -31.51 -33.59
C THR A 1 -7.80 -30.88 -33.84
N GLY A 2 -7.74 -29.91 -34.75
CA GLY A 2 -6.51 -29.17 -35.07
C GLY A 2 -6.50 -27.81 -34.38
N ASP A 3 -5.33 -27.38 -33.94
CA ASP A 3 -5.14 -26.05 -33.38
C ASP A 3 -5.16 -24.99 -34.50
N LEU A 4 -5.70 -23.82 -34.22
CA LEU A 4 -5.50 -22.65 -35.07
C LEU A 4 -4.10 -22.09 -34.78
N VAL A 5 -3.20 -22.17 -35.76
CA VAL A 5 -1.86 -21.60 -35.69
C VAL A 5 -1.78 -20.38 -36.58
N ILE A 6 -1.54 -19.22 -36.02
CA ILE A 6 -1.27 -17.99 -36.77
C ILE A 6 0.24 -17.78 -36.75
N LYS A 7 0.87 -17.76 -37.93
CA LYS A 7 2.30 -17.47 -38.11
C LYS A 7 2.45 -16.13 -38.83
N PHE A 8 3.29 -15.28 -38.31
CA PHE A 8 3.63 -13.99 -38.89
C PHE A 8 5.15 -13.84 -38.93
N SER A 9 5.65 -13.05 -39.83
CA SER A 9 7.10 -12.83 -40.03
C SER A 9 7.59 -11.52 -39.42
N ASN A 10 6.71 -10.78 -38.78
CA ASN A 10 6.95 -9.53 -38.05
C ASN A 10 6.02 -9.52 -36.83
N ASP A 11 5.45 -8.38 -36.49
CA ASP A 11 4.54 -8.22 -35.38
C ASP A 11 3.11 -8.63 -35.73
N LEU A 12 2.38 -9.15 -34.74
CA LEU A 12 0.93 -9.31 -34.83
C LEU A 12 0.27 -8.15 -34.11
N LEU A 13 -0.47 -7.31 -34.85
CA LEU A 13 -1.32 -6.26 -34.32
C LEU A 13 -2.79 -6.67 -34.39
N ILE A 14 -3.50 -6.49 -33.27
CA ILE A 14 -4.96 -6.51 -33.21
C ILE A 14 -5.40 -5.11 -32.82
N GLU A 15 -6.11 -4.46 -33.74
CA GLU A 15 -6.53 -3.06 -33.60
C GLU A 15 -8.04 -2.94 -33.47
N GLY A 16 -8.49 -1.88 -32.83
CA GLY A 16 -9.88 -1.47 -32.85
C GLY A 16 -10.28 -0.86 -34.20
N GLN A 17 -11.56 -0.63 -34.41
CA GLN A 17 -12.08 -0.03 -35.62
C GLN A 17 -11.55 1.40 -35.87
N ASP A 18 -11.08 2.06 -34.83
CA ASP A 18 -10.47 3.39 -34.84
C ASP A 18 -8.94 3.37 -35.10
N GLY A 19 -8.36 2.17 -35.32
CA GLY A 19 -6.93 1.98 -35.50
C GLY A 19 -6.10 2.02 -34.22
N ALA A 20 -6.74 2.04 -33.04
CA ALA A 20 -6.03 1.94 -31.77
C ALA A 20 -5.62 0.49 -31.49
N ASN A 21 -4.39 0.28 -31.00
CA ASN A 21 -3.91 -1.03 -30.60
C ASN A 21 -4.75 -1.59 -29.45
N LEU A 22 -5.11 -2.86 -29.55
CA LEU A 22 -5.71 -3.66 -28.47
C LEU A 22 -4.70 -4.70 -27.96
N ILE A 23 -4.04 -5.41 -28.89
CA ILE A 23 -2.97 -6.36 -28.61
C ILE A 23 -1.84 -6.14 -29.61
N ASN A 24 -0.62 -6.07 -29.12
CA ASN A 24 0.57 -6.04 -29.95
C ASN A 24 1.51 -7.18 -29.50
N CYS A 25 1.86 -8.06 -30.41
CA CYS A 25 2.82 -9.13 -30.19
C CYS A 25 4.06 -8.84 -31.05
N ASN A 26 5.10 -8.34 -30.44
CA ASN A 26 6.35 -8.00 -31.10
C ASN A 26 7.19 -9.28 -31.31
N GLU A 27 7.62 -9.56 -32.52
CA GLU A 27 8.47 -10.72 -32.81
C GLU A 27 9.77 -10.67 -32.00
N GLY A 28 10.01 -11.75 -31.22
CA GLY A 28 11.22 -11.89 -30.40
C GLY A 28 11.31 -10.95 -29.20
N ASN A 29 10.22 -10.26 -28.83
CA ASN A 29 10.19 -9.30 -27.75
C ASN A 29 8.98 -9.50 -26.82
N SER A 30 8.05 -8.56 -26.77
CA SER A 30 6.98 -8.53 -25.77
C SER A 30 5.59 -8.77 -26.39
N VAL A 31 4.66 -9.17 -25.53
CA VAL A 31 3.21 -9.06 -25.77
C VAL A 31 2.68 -7.92 -24.94
N GLN A 32 1.94 -7.04 -25.57
CA GLN A 32 1.37 -5.83 -24.94
C GLN A 32 -0.15 -5.81 -25.08
N LEU A 33 -0.84 -5.48 -24.02
CA LEU A 33 -2.29 -5.26 -23.99
C LEU A 33 -2.59 -3.78 -23.74
N TYR A 34 -3.54 -3.24 -24.49
CA TYR A 34 -3.90 -1.84 -24.45
C TYR A 34 -5.35 -1.60 -24.03
N TYR A 35 -5.61 -0.48 -23.42
CA TYR A 35 -6.94 0.04 -23.18
C TYR A 35 -6.96 1.54 -23.50
N ASN A 36 -7.82 1.93 -24.44
CA ASN A 36 -7.96 3.32 -24.89
C ASN A 36 -6.62 3.94 -25.36
N GLY A 37 -5.85 3.20 -26.17
CA GLY A 37 -4.55 3.64 -26.68
C GLY A 37 -3.41 3.68 -25.64
N SER A 38 -3.68 3.29 -24.40
CA SER A 38 -2.68 3.22 -23.33
C SER A 38 -2.34 1.77 -23.00
N GLU A 39 -1.04 1.45 -22.96
CA GLU A 39 -0.57 0.14 -22.52
C GLU A 39 -0.95 -0.12 -21.07
N LYS A 40 -1.42 -1.34 -20.79
CA LYS A 40 -1.84 -1.80 -19.46
C LYS A 40 -1.08 -3.00 -18.95
N LEU A 41 -0.59 -3.85 -19.84
CA LEU A 41 0.21 -5.01 -19.50
C LEU A 41 1.26 -5.24 -20.57
N GLU A 42 2.49 -5.56 -20.15
CA GLU A 42 3.58 -5.97 -21.03
C GLU A 42 4.32 -7.18 -20.45
N THR A 43 4.65 -8.16 -21.30
CA THR A 43 5.59 -9.23 -20.91
C THR A 43 7.02 -8.74 -21.08
N LYS A 44 7.89 -9.00 -20.09
CA LYS A 44 9.31 -8.63 -20.09
C LYS A 44 10.20 -9.86 -19.91
N SER A 45 11.51 -9.70 -20.11
CA SER A 45 12.48 -10.78 -19.94
C SER A 45 12.51 -11.36 -18.52
N ASP A 46 12.09 -10.58 -17.52
CA ASP A 46 12.12 -10.88 -16.09
C ASP A 46 10.73 -10.96 -15.46
N GLY A 47 9.66 -10.87 -16.27
CA GLY A 47 8.31 -10.99 -15.74
C GLY A 47 7.23 -10.28 -16.54
N ILE A 48 6.29 -9.68 -15.83
CA ILE A 48 5.16 -8.94 -16.38
C ILE A 48 5.11 -7.56 -15.72
N GLU A 49 5.01 -6.51 -16.54
CA GLU A 49 4.73 -5.16 -16.06
C GLU A 49 3.23 -4.85 -16.21
N VAL A 50 2.62 -4.29 -15.17
CA VAL A 50 1.25 -3.80 -15.20
C VAL A 50 1.26 -2.31 -14.92
N THR A 51 0.79 -1.52 -15.88
CA THR A 51 0.63 -0.07 -15.74
C THR A 51 -0.73 0.24 -15.12
N GLY A 52 -0.75 0.52 -13.83
CA GLY A 52 -1.95 0.79 -13.04
C GLY A 52 -2.12 -0.17 -11.86
N ASN A 53 -3.36 -0.41 -11.48
CA ASN A 53 -3.68 -1.30 -10.37
C ASN A 53 -3.95 -2.73 -10.86
N ILE A 54 -3.57 -3.70 -10.02
CA ILE A 54 -4.11 -5.07 -10.11
C ILE A 54 -5.28 -5.14 -9.13
N ASP A 55 -6.49 -5.33 -9.64
CA ASP A 55 -7.70 -5.44 -8.84
C ASP A 55 -8.12 -6.92 -8.75
N ILE A 56 -8.01 -7.47 -7.55
CA ILE A 56 -8.41 -8.85 -7.25
C ILE A 56 -9.82 -8.81 -6.70
N THR A 57 -10.79 -9.20 -7.52
CA THR A 57 -12.21 -9.15 -7.20
C THR A 57 -12.73 -10.47 -6.66
N SER A 58 -13.89 -10.42 -6.00
CA SER A 58 -14.52 -11.57 -5.37
C SER A 58 -13.64 -12.22 -4.31
N ASN A 59 -13.48 -13.53 -4.31
CA ASN A 59 -12.66 -14.27 -3.35
C ASN A 59 -11.25 -14.58 -3.91
N GLY A 60 -10.77 -13.76 -4.86
CA GLY A 60 -9.42 -13.92 -5.41
C GLY A 60 -8.33 -13.51 -4.42
N GLU A 61 -7.18 -14.12 -4.52
CA GLU A 61 -6.00 -13.84 -3.72
C GLU A 61 -4.76 -13.73 -4.60
N VAL A 62 -3.71 -13.11 -4.08
CA VAL A 62 -2.37 -13.10 -4.68
C VAL A 62 -1.49 -14.04 -3.87
N GLU A 63 -1.11 -15.17 -4.46
CA GLU A 63 -0.18 -16.12 -3.88
C GLU A 63 1.24 -15.81 -4.34
N LEU A 64 2.17 -15.72 -3.40
CA LEU A 64 3.60 -15.57 -3.65
C LEU A 64 4.27 -16.90 -3.30
N ASP A 65 4.45 -17.77 -4.30
CA ASP A 65 5.01 -19.10 -4.11
C ASP A 65 6.54 -19.11 -4.03
N GLY A 66 7.08 -20.11 -3.37
CA GLY A 66 8.52 -20.31 -3.20
C GLY A 66 9.18 -19.22 -2.34
N ASN A 67 10.23 -18.60 -2.87
CA ASN A 67 10.95 -17.51 -2.23
C ASN A 67 10.44 -16.13 -2.66
N GLY A 68 9.21 -16.05 -3.18
CA GLY A 68 8.59 -14.81 -3.61
C GLY A 68 8.41 -13.82 -2.46
N GLY A 69 8.52 -12.54 -2.74
CA GLY A 69 8.36 -11.46 -1.79
C GLY A 69 7.71 -10.23 -2.42
N MET A 70 7.16 -9.36 -1.59
CA MET A 70 6.65 -8.07 -2.04
C MET A 70 7.74 -7.01 -1.85
N LEU A 71 8.22 -6.42 -2.94
CA LEU A 71 9.17 -5.32 -2.92
C LEU A 71 8.43 -3.98 -3.00
N LEU A 72 8.60 -3.15 -1.96
CA LEU A 72 8.14 -1.77 -1.96
C LEU A 72 9.28 -0.88 -2.45
N ASN A 73 9.28 -0.55 -3.74
CA ASN A 73 10.39 0.12 -4.42
C ASN A 73 10.20 1.65 -4.55
N THR A 74 9.46 2.27 -3.64
CA THR A 74 9.29 3.72 -3.62
C THR A 74 9.71 4.30 -2.29
N SER A 75 10.46 5.39 -2.32
CA SER A 75 10.77 6.17 -1.12
C SER A 75 9.68 7.20 -0.90
N PRO A 76 8.90 7.10 0.19
CA PRO A 76 7.90 8.10 0.50
C PRO A 76 8.51 9.50 0.63
N SER A 77 7.82 10.54 0.20
CA SER A 77 8.18 11.95 0.35
C SER A 77 7.19 12.67 1.27
N GLY A 78 7.63 13.71 1.98
CA GLY A 78 6.72 14.44 2.87
C GLY A 78 6.17 13.59 4.01
N ASN A 79 4.86 13.62 4.22
CA ASN A 79 4.13 12.78 5.18
C ASN A 79 3.41 11.64 4.44
N GLU A 80 4.16 10.77 3.82
CA GLU A 80 3.66 9.67 3.00
C GLU A 80 4.09 8.32 3.55
N GLY A 81 3.33 7.29 3.23
CA GLY A 81 3.64 5.91 3.62
C GLY A 81 3.38 4.92 2.50
N ASN A 82 4.06 3.79 2.59
CA ASN A 82 3.93 2.67 1.67
C ASN A 82 3.94 1.35 2.44
N GLY A 83 3.05 0.44 2.06
CA GLY A 83 2.91 -0.85 2.73
C GLY A 83 1.50 -1.40 2.69
N VAL A 84 1.10 -2.09 3.74
CA VAL A 84 -0.26 -2.61 3.91
C VAL A 84 -1.16 -1.47 4.38
N ILE A 85 -2.03 -1.04 3.50
CA ILE A 85 -2.94 0.10 3.71
C ILE A 85 -4.38 -0.41 3.70
N ILE A 86 -5.16 0.06 4.67
CA ILE A 86 -6.59 -0.23 4.75
C ILE A 86 -7.38 1.08 4.62
N LYS A 87 -8.45 1.05 3.82
CA LYS A 87 -9.40 2.15 3.67
C LYS A 87 -10.74 1.74 4.29
N LEU A 88 -10.91 2.05 5.55
CA LEU A 88 -12.11 1.71 6.33
C LEU A 88 -12.68 2.94 7.00
N HIS A 89 -13.97 3.16 6.80
CA HIS A 89 -14.75 4.27 7.34
C HIS A 89 -14.18 5.65 6.95
N SER A 90 -15.05 6.60 6.83
CA SER A 90 -14.68 7.98 6.57
C SER A 90 -14.55 8.71 7.92
N THR A 91 -13.36 8.67 8.49
CA THR A 91 -13.02 9.40 9.73
C THR A 91 -12.06 10.53 9.39
N ALA A 92 -12.30 11.71 9.90
CA ALA A 92 -11.34 12.81 9.82
C ALA A 92 -10.05 12.43 10.56
N THR A 93 -8.91 12.55 9.91
CA THR A 93 -7.61 12.15 10.44
C THR A 93 -6.55 13.23 10.20
N THR A 94 -5.45 13.15 10.93
CA THR A 94 -4.25 13.97 10.71
C THR A 94 -3.14 13.10 10.17
N ALA A 95 -2.61 13.43 8.99
CA ALA A 95 -1.53 12.66 8.37
C ALA A 95 -0.33 12.52 9.30
N GLY A 96 0.16 11.31 9.46
CA GLY A 96 1.29 10.99 10.33
C GLY A 96 0.95 10.85 11.81
N ASN A 97 -0.31 10.93 12.20
CA ASN A 97 -0.74 10.59 13.55
C ASN A 97 -1.11 9.11 13.66
N LEU A 98 -0.97 8.57 14.86
CA LEU A 98 -1.27 7.20 15.21
C LEU A 98 -2.70 7.07 15.72
N TYR A 99 -3.43 6.12 15.17
CA TYR A 99 -4.82 5.83 15.49
C TYR A 99 -4.99 4.38 15.92
N TYR A 100 -6.01 4.12 16.72
CA TYR A 100 -6.46 2.77 17.02
C TYR A 100 -7.85 2.48 16.44
N LYS A 101 -8.13 1.21 16.24
CA LYS A 101 -9.43 0.69 15.81
C LYS A 101 -10.03 -0.17 16.90
N SER A 102 -11.14 0.25 17.49
CA SER A 102 -11.77 -0.48 18.59
C SER A 102 -12.48 -1.75 18.12
N ASN A 103 -13.17 -1.66 16.97
CA ASN A 103 -13.80 -2.76 16.24
C ASN A 103 -14.02 -2.35 14.78
N PHE A 104 -14.40 -3.28 13.92
CA PHE A 104 -14.59 -2.99 12.50
C PHE A 104 -15.72 -2.00 12.19
N ALA A 105 -16.70 -1.84 13.07
CA ALA A 105 -17.82 -0.92 12.87
C ALA A 105 -17.54 0.50 13.41
N ALA A 106 -16.53 0.66 14.28
CA ALA A 106 -16.22 1.94 14.88
C ALA A 106 -15.36 2.84 13.96
N ALA A 107 -15.43 4.15 14.18
CA ALA A 107 -14.49 5.10 13.61
C ALA A 107 -13.07 4.85 14.13
N TRP A 108 -12.07 5.43 13.47
CA TRP A 108 -10.72 5.52 13.98
C TRP A 108 -10.63 6.57 15.07
N SER A 109 -9.84 6.32 16.11
CA SER A 109 -9.60 7.25 17.20
C SER A 109 -8.11 7.41 17.42
N GLU A 110 -7.65 8.63 17.72
CA GLU A 110 -6.25 8.87 18.08
C GLU A 110 -5.90 8.11 19.36
N THR A 111 -4.71 7.52 19.38
CA THR A 111 -4.23 6.76 20.52
C THR A 111 -3.26 7.58 21.38
N ASN A 112 -3.17 7.22 22.65
CA ASN A 112 -2.12 7.67 23.56
C ASN A 112 -1.72 6.55 24.53
N ALA A 113 -0.62 6.75 25.25
CA ALA A 113 -0.06 5.76 26.15
C ALA A 113 -0.92 5.52 27.40
N ALA A 114 -1.70 6.49 27.85
CA ALA A 114 -2.59 6.38 29.01
C ALA A 114 -3.84 5.54 28.71
N SER A 115 -4.13 5.25 27.44
CA SER A 115 -5.29 4.47 27.02
C SER A 115 -4.94 3.00 26.79
N GLY A 116 -5.65 2.10 27.47
CA GLY A 116 -5.56 0.66 27.20
C GLY A 116 -5.90 0.30 25.75
N ASP A 117 -6.69 1.13 25.07
CA ASP A 117 -7.03 0.97 23.66
C ASP A 117 -5.79 1.14 22.76
N GLY A 118 -4.93 2.11 23.06
CA GLY A 118 -3.65 2.28 22.37
C GLY A 118 -2.67 1.13 22.57
N ALA A 119 -2.77 0.42 23.70
CA ALA A 119 -1.89 -0.70 24.01
C ALA A 119 -2.31 -2.03 23.36
N THR A 120 -3.62 -2.29 23.26
CA THR A 120 -4.14 -3.64 22.98
C THR A 120 -4.82 -3.77 21.61
N ARG A 121 -5.20 -2.65 20.99
CA ARG A 121 -5.97 -2.66 19.75
C ARG A 121 -5.10 -2.60 18.50
N MET A 122 -5.74 -2.75 17.35
CA MET A 122 -5.09 -2.54 16.05
C MET A 122 -4.71 -1.08 15.88
N LEU A 123 -3.45 -0.81 15.60
CA LEU A 123 -2.92 0.51 15.35
C LEU A 123 -2.64 0.72 13.88
N ALA A 124 -2.75 1.98 13.44
CA ALA A 124 -2.38 2.40 12.09
C ALA A 124 -1.96 3.87 12.08
N VAL A 125 -1.13 4.22 11.12
CA VAL A 125 -0.74 5.62 10.86
C VAL A 125 -1.64 6.19 9.77
N ALA A 126 -2.22 7.36 10.00
CA ALA A 126 -3.03 8.04 9.00
C ALA A 126 -2.17 8.56 7.84
N LEU A 127 -2.58 8.28 6.61
CA LEU A 127 -1.88 8.73 5.39
C LEU A 127 -2.39 10.06 4.85
N GLY A 128 -3.47 10.59 5.41
CA GLY A 128 -4.05 11.87 5.00
C GLY A 128 -5.11 12.36 5.96
N SER A 129 -6.00 13.19 5.45
CA SER A 129 -7.06 13.86 6.23
C SER A 129 -8.33 13.01 6.43
N ASN A 130 -8.44 11.87 5.73
CA ASN A 130 -9.60 10.99 5.79
C ASN A 130 -9.21 9.52 5.62
N SER A 131 -9.54 8.70 6.60
CA SER A 131 -9.19 7.27 6.62
C SER A 131 -9.80 6.44 5.48
N GLY A 132 -10.94 6.85 4.96
CA GLY A 132 -11.64 6.14 3.88
C GLY A 132 -11.11 6.47 2.48
N THR A 133 -10.59 7.67 2.27
CA THR A 133 -10.02 8.10 0.99
C THR A 133 -8.50 7.98 0.94
N ASP A 134 -7.82 8.45 1.98
CA ASP A 134 -6.36 8.50 2.00
C ASP A 134 -5.74 7.19 2.54
N GLY A 135 -6.46 6.52 3.45
CA GLY A 135 -6.06 5.23 4.00
C GLY A 135 -5.29 5.33 5.31
N MET A 136 -5.15 4.16 5.92
CA MET A 136 -4.48 3.91 7.19
C MET A 136 -3.40 2.86 6.99
N LEU A 137 -2.15 3.17 7.28
CA LEU A 137 -1.00 2.27 7.15
C LEU A 137 -0.94 1.36 8.37
N LEU A 138 -1.12 0.05 8.15
CA LEU A 138 -1.02 -0.98 9.20
C LEU A 138 0.41 -1.48 9.39
N GLN A 139 1.12 -1.63 8.30
CA GLN A 139 2.50 -2.14 8.29
C GLN A 139 3.24 -1.59 7.06
N GLY A 140 4.47 -1.16 7.24
CA GLY A 140 5.29 -0.67 6.15
C GLY A 140 6.22 0.45 6.57
N ILE A 141 6.51 1.34 5.63
CA ILE A 141 7.39 2.49 5.84
C ILE A 141 6.53 3.76 5.81
N PHE A 142 6.70 4.60 6.82
CA PHE A 142 6.11 5.93 6.85
C PHE A 142 7.21 6.97 7.04
N ARG A 143 7.22 7.98 6.20
CA ARG A 143 8.08 9.15 6.36
C ARG A 143 7.27 10.31 6.95
N LYS A 144 7.66 10.75 8.13
CA LYS A 144 7.10 11.96 8.74
C LYS A 144 8.11 13.09 8.59
N ALA A 145 7.73 14.17 7.92
CA ALA A 145 8.59 15.34 7.80
C ALA A 145 8.76 16.01 9.17
N SER A 146 9.97 16.49 9.44
CA SER A 146 10.26 17.29 10.66
C SER A 146 9.92 16.59 11.99
N HIS A 147 10.15 15.28 12.09
CA HIS A 147 9.80 14.49 13.28
C HIS A 147 10.81 14.62 14.45
N GLY A 148 12.05 14.99 14.18
CA GLY A 148 13.09 15.12 15.22
C GLY A 148 13.58 13.79 15.84
N PHE A 149 13.17 12.61 15.31
CA PHE A 149 13.60 11.32 15.82
C PHE A 149 14.99 10.94 15.30
N SER A 150 15.77 10.25 16.12
CA SER A 150 17.06 9.69 15.71
C SER A 150 16.86 8.37 14.95
N ALA A 151 17.64 8.14 13.91
CA ALA A 151 17.60 6.89 13.14
C ALA A 151 17.87 5.68 14.04
N GLY A 152 17.04 4.64 13.90
CA GLY A 152 17.14 3.39 14.65
C GLY A 152 16.66 3.46 16.10
N ALA A 153 16.17 4.63 16.56
CA ALA A 153 15.53 4.72 17.87
C ALA A 153 14.16 4.02 17.85
N PRO A 154 13.79 3.27 18.91
CA PRO A 154 12.44 2.74 19.03
C PRO A 154 11.42 3.87 19.13
N LEU A 155 10.30 3.70 18.43
CA LEU A 155 9.15 4.58 18.50
C LEU A 155 8.05 3.95 19.33
N TYR A 156 7.60 4.68 20.33
CA TYR A 156 6.52 4.28 21.22
C TYR A 156 5.25 5.06 20.93
N VAL A 157 4.12 4.54 21.37
CA VAL A 157 2.90 5.33 21.51
C VAL A 157 3.19 6.46 22.49
N GLY A 158 2.96 7.70 22.10
CA GLY A 158 3.20 8.86 22.93
C GLY A 158 2.12 9.10 24.00
N GLU A 159 2.40 9.94 24.96
CA GLU A 159 1.43 10.39 25.97
C GLU A 159 0.43 11.42 25.40
N VAL A 160 0.78 12.09 24.30
CA VAL A 160 -0.09 12.98 23.54
C VAL A 160 -0.84 12.21 22.49
N ASN A 161 -2.11 12.52 22.29
CA ASN A 161 -2.97 11.85 21.30
C ASN A 161 -2.37 11.88 19.90
N GLY A 162 -2.29 10.72 19.29
CA GLY A 162 -1.81 10.54 17.92
C GLY A 162 -0.31 10.65 17.74
N GLU A 163 0.47 10.96 18.76
CA GLU A 163 1.90 11.19 18.63
C GLU A 163 2.74 9.92 18.87
N PHE A 164 3.93 9.94 18.29
CA PHE A 164 5.02 9.00 18.57
C PHE A 164 6.03 9.66 19.51
N THR A 165 6.72 8.86 20.30
CA THR A 165 7.84 9.30 21.13
C THR A 165 9.00 8.31 21.05
N THR A 166 10.24 8.79 21.20
CA THR A 166 11.44 7.95 21.33
C THR A 166 11.76 7.61 22.79
N THR A 167 11.06 8.24 23.73
CA THR A 167 11.16 7.95 25.16
C THR A 167 9.98 7.08 25.57
N ALA A 168 10.25 5.93 26.19
CA ALA A 168 9.19 5.08 26.70
C ALA A 168 8.33 5.85 27.71
N PRO A 169 6.98 5.80 27.61
CA PRO A 169 6.09 6.39 28.60
C PRO A 169 6.42 5.89 30.02
N SER A 170 6.42 6.79 31.00
CA SER A 170 6.83 6.47 32.36
C SER A 170 5.84 6.93 33.42
N THR A 171 4.75 7.57 33.02
CA THR A 171 3.66 7.95 33.94
C THR A 171 2.97 6.72 34.46
N GLY A 172 2.70 6.66 35.77
CA GLY A 172 2.08 5.49 36.40
C GLY A 172 0.73 5.15 35.79
N GLY A 173 0.62 3.93 35.27
CA GLY A 173 -0.57 3.44 34.55
C GLY A 173 -0.47 3.51 33.04
N ASP A 174 0.56 4.14 32.47
CA ASP A 174 0.77 4.16 31.04
C ASP A 174 1.27 2.83 30.48
N TYR A 175 0.92 2.58 29.23
CA TYR A 175 1.31 1.40 28.50
C TYR A 175 2.55 1.68 27.64
N VAL A 176 3.55 0.83 27.73
CA VAL A 176 4.74 0.90 26.86
C VAL A 176 4.53 -0.01 25.66
N ARG A 177 4.34 0.55 24.49
CA ARG A 177 4.17 -0.18 23.23
C ARG A 177 5.07 0.39 22.15
N VAL A 178 6.00 -0.44 21.65
CA VAL A 178 6.81 -0.12 20.48
C VAL A 178 5.94 -0.26 19.23
N VAL A 179 5.98 0.73 18.35
CA VAL A 179 5.19 0.79 17.12
C VAL A 179 6.06 0.93 15.86
N GLY A 180 7.36 1.16 16.02
CA GLY A 180 8.31 1.28 14.91
C GLY A 180 9.74 1.57 15.37
N TYR A 181 10.61 1.79 14.37
CA TYR A 181 12.02 2.16 14.52
C TYR A 181 12.40 3.19 13.43
#